data_6ee1c9339ccac511304aa492e4ea43e5
#
_entry.id   6ee1c9339ccac511304aa492e4ea43e5
#
_cell.length_a   1.000
_cell.length_b   1.000
_cell.length_c   1.000
_cell.angle_alpha   90.00
_cell.angle_beta   90.00
_cell.angle_gamma   90.00
#
_symmetry.space_group_name_H-M   'P 1'
#
loop_
_entity.id
_entity.type
_entity.pdbx_description
1 polymer ?
#
loop_
_entity_poly.entity_id
_entity_poly.type
_entity_poly.pdbx_seq_one_letter_code
_entity_poly.pdbx_strand_id
1 'polypeptide(L)'
;MTMEESSLDIQWYPGHMAKARRMLAESVKLVDVVIEMVDARAPASTRNPDFDDLFGAKPRVVVLNKADLADPEATRAWIRAYRARGWDAISFSANAGKGVKEAVSLVERAARPVVERMKAKGVNKTVRAMIVGIPNVGKSTFINRLRGSAAAKAGNRPGVTRGKQWVNVDQSLDLLDTPGILWPKFDDEQTGLHLAFTGAVKDDIMDVETLGCHLM
;
A
#
# COMPACT_ATOMS: atom_id res chain seq x y z
N MET A 1 27.81 32.60 -14.34
CA MET A 1 27.89 31.45 -13.39
C MET A 1 26.62 30.69 -13.58
N THR A 2 26.63 29.68 -14.41
CA THR A 2 25.51 28.77 -14.67
C THR A 2 25.39 27.83 -13.48
N MET A 3 24.29 27.89 -12.77
CA MET A 3 23.94 26.87 -11.78
C MET A 3 23.70 25.57 -12.55
N GLU A 4 24.57 24.61 -12.37
CA GLU A 4 24.32 23.23 -12.78
C GLU A 4 23.12 22.73 -11.95
N GLU A 5 22.00 22.49 -12.64
CA GLU A 5 20.88 21.72 -12.08
C GLU A 5 21.40 20.31 -11.77
N SER A 6 21.71 20.06 -10.51
CA SER A 6 22.00 18.71 -10.04
C SER A 6 20.69 17.92 -10.08
N SER A 7 20.40 17.28 -11.20
CA SER A 7 19.34 16.28 -11.28
C SER A 7 19.63 15.20 -10.24
N LEU A 8 18.76 15.05 -9.27
CA LEU A 8 18.77 13.94 -8.31
C LEU A 8 18.49 12.65 -9.10
N ASP A 9 19.51 12.08 -9.75
CA ASP A 9 19.42 10.77 -10.42
C ASP A 9 19.41 9.67 -9.35
N ILE A 10 18.27 9.56 -8.65
CA ILE A 10 18.07 8.57 -7.61
C ILE A 10 17.78 7.23 -8.30
N GLN A 11 18.82 6.52 -8.71
CA GLN A 11 18.71 5.13 -9.19
C GLN A 11 18.48 4.21 -7.98
N TRP A 12 17.22 4.03 -7.61
CA TRP A 12 16.80 3.31 -6.43
C TRP A 12 16.11 1.99 -6.76
N TYR A 13 16.84 1.03 -7.33
CA TYR A 13 16.30 -0.32 -7.53
C TYR A 13 17.27 -1.41 -7.09
N PRO A 14 17.40 -1.69 -5.78
CA PRO A 14 18.21 -2.80 -5.30
C PRO A 14 17.68 -4.14 -5.82
N GLY A 15 18.55 -5.14 -6.01
CA GLY A 15 18.16 -6.47 -6.49
C GLY A 15 17.06 -7.16 -5.68
N HIS A 16 16.88 -6.77 -4.40
CA HIS A 16 15.77 -7.25 -3.57
C HIS A 16 14.39 -6.75 -4.03
N MET A 17 14.29 -5.59 -4.71
CA MET A 17 13.03 -5.08 -5.26
C MET A 17 12.56 -5.91 -6.46
N ALA A 18 13.48 -6.31 -7.36
CA ALA A 18 13.15 -7.21 -8.47
C ALA A 18 12.66 -8.58 -7.96
N LYS A 19 13.27 -9.09 -6.88
CA LYS A 19 12.81 -10.31 -6.21
C LYS A 19 11.43 -10.13 -5.61
N ALA A 20 11.18 -9.00 -4.95
CA ALA A 20 9.89 -8.71 -4.35
C ALA A 20 8.78 -8.55 -5.42
N ARG A 21 9.07 -7.91 -6.56
CA ARG A 21 8.13 -7.81 -7.70
C ARG A 21 7.75 -9.20 -8.24
N ARG A 22 8.73 -10.09 -8.45
CA ARG A 22 8.45 -11.48 -8.86
C ARG A 22 7.59 -12.22 -7.84
N MET A 23 7.90 -12.07 -6.56
CA MET A 23 7.12 -12.68 -5.47
C MET A 23 5.66 -12.17 -5.48
N LEU A 24 5.41 -10.87 -5.74
CA LEU A 24 4.04 -10.35 -5.87
C LEU A 24 3.33 -10.95 -7.09
N ALA A 25 3.99 -11.04 -8.26
CA ALA A 25 3.42 -11.65 -9.47
C ALA A 25 2.99 -13.11 -9.26
N GLU A 26 3.72 -13.87 -8.45
CA GLU A 26 3.34 -15.22 -8.05
C GLU A 26 2.19 -15.21 -7.04
N SER A 27 2.24 -14.28 -6.09
CA SER A 27 1.30 -14.21 -4.97
C SER A 27 -0.10 -13.74 -5.39
N VAL A 28 -0.21 -12.91 -6.43
CA VAL A 28 -1.50 -12.43 -6.94
C VAL A 28 -2.41 -13.58 -7.39
N LYS A 29 -1.83 -14.70 -7.80
CA LYS A 29 -2.58 -15.89 -8.21
C LYS A 29 -3.24 -16.63 -7.03
N LEU A 30 -2.73 -16.41 -5.81
CA LEU A 30 -3.16 -17.09 -4.58
C LEU A 30 -4.26 -16.33 -3.83
N VAL A 31 -4.58 -15.10 -4.24
CA VAL A 31 -5.49 -14.20 -3.53
C VAL A 31 -6.71 -13.85 -4.38
N ASP A 32 -7.77 -13.46 -3.72
CA ASP A 32 -9.04 -13.08 -4.32
C ASP A 32 -9.12 -11.57 -4.55
N VAL A 33 -8.50 -10.79 -3.67
CA VAL A 33 -8.54 -9.32 -3.65
C VAL A 33 -7.13 -8.78 -3.38
N VAL A 34 -6.81 -7.63 -3.97
CA VAL A 34 -5.61 -6.85 -3.65
C VAL A 34 -6.02 -5.61 -2.85
N ILE A 35 -5.38 -5.40 -1.70
CA ILE A 35 -5.47 -4.18 -0.91
C ILE A 35 -4.24 -3.33 -1.23
N GLU A 36 -4.43 -2.26 -1.96
CA GLU A 36 -3.36 -1.31 -2.31
C GLU A 36 -3.35 -0.16 -1.30
N MET A 37 -2.27 -0.05 -0.54
CA MET A 37 -2.10 1.03 0.43
C MET A 37 -1.31 2.18 -0.17
N VAL A 38 -1.86 3.38 -0.04
CA VAL A 38 -1.22 4.64 -0.42
C VAL A 38 -1.20 5.59 0.78
N ASP A 39 -0.28 6.55 0.79
CA ASP A 39 -0.25 7.59 1.82
C ASP A 39 -1.21 8.72 1.42
N ALA A 40 -2.17 9.03 2.29
CA ALA A 40 -3.20 10.04 2.02
C ALA A 40 -2.65 11.45 1.83
N ARG A 41 -1.41 11.73 2.28
CA ARG A 41 -0.74 13.03 2.11
C ARG A 41 -0.26 13.26 0.68
N ALA A 42 0.10 12.18 -0.04
CA ALA A 42 0.57 12.22 -1.42
C ALA A 42 0.11 10.97 -2.20
N PRO A 43 -1.20 10.80 -2.48
CA PRO A 43 -1.74 9.55 -3.03
C PRO A 43 -1.23 9.21 -4.43
N ALA A 44 -0.96 10.21 -5.28
CA ALA A 44 -0.39 9.99 -6.60
C ALA A 44 1.04 9.44 -6.51
N SER A 45 1.92 10.13 -5.78
CA SER A 45 3.34 9.80 -5.68
C SER A 45 3.63 8.54 -4.85
N THR A 46 2.72 8.15 -3.98
CA THR A 46 2.88 6.96 -3.11
C THR A 46 2.19 5.71 -3.66
N ARG A 47 1.58 5.82 -4.84
CA ARG A 47 1.03 4.70 -5.58
C ARG A 47 2.05 4.16 -6.57
N ASN A 48 2.36 2.87 -6.48
CA ASN A 48 3.27 2.23 -7.42
C ASN A 48 2.58 1.96 -8.78
N PRO A 49 3.00 2.58 -9.89
CA PRO A 49 2.37 2.41 -11.20
C PRO A 49 2.45 0.98 -11.74
N ASP A 50 3.51 0.22 -11.41
CA ASP A 50 3.69 -1.18 -11.82
C ASP A 50 2.52 -2.09 -11.36
N PHE A 51 1.75 -1.67 -10.37
CA PHE A 51 0.64 -2.46 -9.83
C PHE A 51 -0.54 -2.59 -10.79
N ASP A 52 -0.69 -1.69 -11.77
CA ASP A 52 -1.76 -1.79 -12.76
C ASP A 52 -1.53 -2.99 -13.69
N ASP A 53 -0.31 -3.15 -14.18
CA ASP A 53 0.07 -4.29 -15.01
C ASP A 53 0.13 -5.59 -14.19
N LEU A 54 0.67 -5.50 -12.98
CA LEU A 54 0.92 -6.68 -12.15
C LEU A 54 -0.37 -7.37 -11.70
N PHE A 55 -1.40 -6.60 -11.39
CA PHE A 55 -2.65 -7.13 -10.85
C PHE A 55 -3.78 -7.24 -11.88
N GLY A 56 -3.68 -6.54 -13.00
CA GLY A 56 -4.66 -6.58 -14.09
C GLY A 56 -6.10 -6.41 -13.59
N ALA A 57 -6.97 -7.35 -13.94
CA ALA A 57 -8.38 -7.33 -13.58
C ALA A 57 -8.69 -7.88 -12.16
N LYS A 58 -7.68 -8.12 -11.31
CA LYS A 58 -7.91 -8.57 -9.94
C LYS A 58 -8.69 -7.51 -9.15
N PRO A 59 -9.76 -7.88 -8.41
CA PRO A 59 -10.49 -6.94 -7.56
C PRO A 59 -9.55 -6.17 -6.64
N ARG A 60 -9.72 -4.85 -6.56
CA ARG A 60 -8.80 -3.95 -5.86
C ARG A 60 -9.55 -3.06 -4.88
N VAL A 61 -8.98 -2.93 -3.68
CA VAL A 61 -9.42 -1.98 -2.65
C VAL A 61 -8.23 -1.05 -2.35
N VAL A 62 -8.40 0.25 -2.57
CA VAL A 62 -7.39 1.27 -2.27
C VAL A 62 -7.62 1.82 -0.87
N VAL A 63 -6.59 1.77 -0.03
CA VAL A 63 -6.63 2.30 1.34
C VAL A 63 -5.70 3.50 1.45
N LEU A 64 -6.29 4.70 1.57
CA LEU A 64 -5.56 5.94 1.82
C LEU A 64 -5.25 6.04 3.32
N ASN A 65 -4.08 5.55 3.71
CA ASN A 65 -3.64 5.54 5.11
C ASN A 65 -3.06 6.90 5.53
N LYS A 66 -2.95 7.11 6.83
CA LYS A 66 -2.54 8.39 7.46
C LYS A 66 -3.46 9.56 7.10
N ALA A 67 -4.74 9.27 6.89
CA ALA A 67 -5.74 10.27 6.54
C ALA A 67 -5.96 11.34 7.62
N ASP A 68 -5.54 11.05 8.86
CA ASP A 68 -5.48 11.99 9.96
C ASP A 68 -4.42 13.09 9.78
N LEU A 69 -3.46 12.90 8.87
CA LEU A 69 -2.37 13.82 8.54
C LEU A 69 -2.56 14.48 7.17
N ALA A 70 -3.67 14.24 6.50
CA ALA A 70 -3.96 14.74 5.16
C ALA A 70 -5.18 15.67 5.16
N ASP A 71 -5.26 16.53 4.14
CA ASP A 71 -6.46 17.34 3.93
C ASP A 71 -7.68 16.47 3.68
N PRO A 72 -8.79 16.64 4.45
CA PRO A 72 -9.97 15.81 4.32
C PRO A 72 -10.71 15.97 2.98
N GLU A 73 -10.66 17.16 2.35
CA GLU A 73 -11.34 17.39 1.07
C GLU A 73 -10.57 16.78 -0.08
N ALA A 74 -9.25 16.97 -0.10
CA ALA A 74 -8.37 16.29 -1.04
C ALA A 74 -8.48 14.76 -0.91
N THR A 75 -8.50 14.23 0.32
CA THR A 75 -8.68 12.79 0.56
C THR A 75 -10.01 12.28 -0.02
N ARG A 76 -11.12 13.01 0.18
CA ARG A 76 -12.42 12.67 -0.43
C ARG A 76 -12.39 12.72 -1.96
N ALA A 77 -11.69 13.70 -2.54
CA ALA A 77 -11.53 13.82 -3.99
C ALA A 77 -10.76 12.60 -4.55
N TRP A 78 -9.68 12.18 -3.91
CA TRP A 78 -8.94 10.99 -4.30
C TRP A 78 -9.76 9.71 -4.19
N ILE A 79 -10.57 9.55 -3.14
CA ILE A 79 -11.48 8.40 -3.03
C ILE A 79 -12.46 8.37 -4.21
N ARG A 80 -13.04 9.52 -4.59
CA ARG A 80 -13.91 9.60 -5.77
C ARG A 80 -13.18 9.24 -7.06
N ALA A 81 -11.94 9.71 -7.23
CA ALA A 81 -11.13 9.43 -8.41
C ALA A 81 -10.80 7.93 -8.55
N TYR A 82 -10.46 7.24 -7.44
CA TYR A 82 -10.24 5.79 -7.47
C TYR A 82 -11.53 5.01 -7.76
N ARG A 83 -12.65 5.43 -7.19
CA ARG A 83 -13.96 4.81 -7.48
C ARG A 83 -14.40 4.99 -8.93
N ALA A 84 -14.09 6.13 -9.54
CA ALA A 84 -14.34 6.36 -10.96
C ALA A 84 -13.52 5.43 -11.88
N ARG A 85 -12.40 4.89 -11.39
CA ARG A 85 -11.63 3.83 -12.07
C ARG A 85 -12.18 2.41 -11.83
N GLY A 86 -13.29 2.29 -11.10
CA GLY A 86 -13.89 1.00 -10.76
C GLY A 86 -13.24 0.30 -9.55
N TRP A 87 -12.42 1.01 -8.76
CA TRP A 87 -11.81 0.45 -7.56
C TRP A 87 -12.56 0.91 -6.30
N ASP A 88 -12.75 0.03 -5.36
CA ASP A 88 -13.19 0.45 -4.04
C ASP A 88 -12.09 1.25 -3.34
N ALA A 89 -12.47 2.34 -2.67
CA ALA A 89 -11.49 3.18 -1.99
C ALA A 89 -12.03 3.73 -0.67
N ILE A 90 -11.13 3.85 0.33
CA ILE A 90 -11.45 4.33 1.68
C ILE A 90 -10.29 5.10 2.28
N SER A 91 -10.59 6.11 3.09
CA SER A 91 -9.63 6.74 4.00
C SER A 91 -9.45 5.89 5.26
N PHE A 92 -8.22 5.80 5.75
CA PHE A 92 -7.87 5.02 6.92
C PHE A 92 -6.88 5.79 7.80
N SER A 93 -7.02 5.65 9.10
CA SER A 93 -6.02 6.12 10.06
C SER A 93 -5.66 4.98 11.00
N ALA A 94 -4.53 4.36 10.74
CA ALA A 94 -4.05 3.23 11.54
C ALA A 94 -3.84 3.62 13.01
N ASN A 95 -3.35 4.82 13.28
CA ASN A 95 -3.11 5.30 14.64
C ASN A 95 -4.42 5.55 15.40
N ALA A 96 -5.39 6.18 14.75
CA ALA A 96 -6.70 6.45 15.35
C ALA A 96 -7.65 5.24 15.35
N GLY A 97 -7.31 4.15 14.65
CA GLY A 97 -8.17 2.97 14.51
C GLY A 97 -9.46 3.23 13.72
N LYS A 98 -9.52 4.33 12.97
CA LYS A 98 -10.70 4.70 12.17
C LYS A 98 -10.68 3.97 10.83
N GLY A 99 -11.84 3.50 10.36
CA GLY A 99 -12.00 2.84 9.06
C GLY A 99 -11.79 1.33 9.06
N VAL A 100 -11.55 0.69 10.21
CA VAL A 100 -11.27 -0.77 10.29
C VAL A 100 -12.45 -1.60 9.76
N LYS A 101 -13.65 -1.38 10.28
CA LYS A 101 -14.85 -2.12 9.88
C LYS A 101 -15.21 -1.90 8.42
N GLU A 102 -15.08 -0.67 7.97
CA GLU A 102 -15.32 -0.28 6.58
C GLU A 102 -14.33 -0.94 5.64
N ALA A 103 -13.05 -1.01 6.02
CA ALA A 103 -12.03 -1.67 5.22
C ALA A 103 -12.31 -3.16 5.05
N VAL A 104 -12.67 -3.88 6.12
CA VAL A 104 -13.07 -5.29 6.06
C VAL A 104 -14.28 -5.46 5.14
N SER A 105 -15.32 -4.65 5.33
CA SER A 105 -16.54 -4.70 4.51
C SER A 105 -16.28 -4.46 3.02
N LEU A 106 -15.33 -3.56 2.68
CA LEU A 106 -14.93 -3.32 1.29
C LEU A 106 -14.20 -4.53 0.69
N VAL A 107 -13.31 -5.16 1.45
CA VAL A 107 -12.59 -6.38 1.00
C VAL A 107 -13.57 -7.53 0.77
N GLU A 108 -14.51 -7.75 1.70
CA GLU A 108 -15.55 -8.78 1.55
C GLU A 108 -16.45 -8.50 0.33
N ARG A 109 -16.84 -7.25 0.13
CA ARG A 109 -17.62 -6.82 -1.05
C ARG A 109 -16.88 -7.10 -2.34
N ALA A 110 -15.60 -6.74 -2.42
CA ALA A 110 -14.76 -6.98 -3.60
C ALA A 110 -14.57 -8.48 -3.88
N ALA A 111 -14.55 -9.32 -2.84
CA ALA A 111 -14.44 -10.77 -2.96
C ALA A 111 -15.77 -11.48 -3.28
N ARG A 112 -16.91 -10.81 -3.12
CA ARG A 112 -18.27 -11.41 -3.20
C ARG A 112 -18.45 -12.30 -4.43
N PRO A 113 -18.08 -11.90 -5.68
CA PRO A 113 -18.29 -12.75 -6.86
C PRO A 113 -17.56 -14.09 -6.77
N VAL A 114 -16.39 -14.11 -6.13
CA VAL A 114 -15.60 -15.33 -5.95
C VAL A 114 -16.23 -16.21 -4.86
N VAL A 115 -16.64 -15.62 -3.75
CA VAL A 115 -17.27 -16.31 -2.62
C VAL A 115 -18.60 -16.96 -3.05
N GLU A 116 -19.47 -16.23 -3.75
CA GLU A 116 -20.75 -16.72 -4.25
C GLU A 116 -20.57 -17.90 -5.23
N ARG A 117 -19.61 -17.78 -6.16
CA ARG A 117 -19.29 -18.87 -7.10
C ARG A 117 -18.81 -20.13 -6.37
N MET A 118 -18.03 -20.01 -5.30
CA MET A 118 -17.55 -21.15 -4.53
C MET A 118 -18.68 -21.75 -3.66
N LYS A 119 -19.53 -20.89 -3.08
CA LYS A 119 -20.72 -21.32 -2.32
C LYS A 119 -21.69 -22.11 -3.20
N ALA A 120 -21.91 -21.71 -4.45
CA ALA A 120 -22.72 -22.43 -5.41
C ALA A 120 -22.17 -23.84 -5.71
N LYS A 121 -20.88 -24.08 -5.46
CA LYS A 121 -20.23 -25.39 -5.56
C LYS A 121 -20.19 -26.16 -4.22
N GLY A 122 -20.90 -25.68 -3.19
CA GLY A 122 -20.92 -26.29 -1.86
C GLY A 122 -19.64 -26.03 -1.02
N VAL A 123 -18.78 -25.09 -1.41
CA VAL A 123 -17.52 -24.80 -0.73
C VAL A 123 -17.60 -23.50 0.04
N ASN A 124 -17.45 -23.58 1.37
CA ASN A 124 -17.23 -22.39 2.19
C ASN A 124 -15.81 -21.90 2.03
N LYS A 125 -15.66 -20.68 1.50
CA LYS A 125 -14.34 -20.11 1.15
C LYS A 125 -14.01 -18.95 2.07
N THR A 126 -12.86 -19.03 2.75
CA THR A 126 -12.20 -17.88 3.38
C THR A 126 -11.64 -16.96 2.31
N VAL A 127 -11.93 -15.67 2.37
CA VAL A 127 -11.37 -14.66 1.47
C VAL A 127 -9.87 -14.51 1.71
N ARG A 128 -9.10 -14.54 0.65
CA ARG A 128 -7.67 -14.28 0.70
C ARG A 128 -7.38 -12.94 0.05
N ALA A 129 -6.81 -12.00 0.81
CA ALA A 129 -6.40 -10.71 0.29
C ALA A 129 -4.90 -10.50 0.45
N MET A 130 -4.27 -9.83 -0.52
CA MET A 130 -2.85 -9.45 -0.46
C MET A 130 -2.74 -7.96 -0.21
N ILE A 131 -1.89 -7.55 0.73
CA ILE A 131 -1.63 -6.15 1.02
C ILE A 131 -0.33 -5.74 0.33
N VAL A 132 -0.42 -4.68 -0.47
CA VAL A 132 0.69 -4.12 -1.23
C VAL A 132 0.81 -2.62 -1.00
N GLY A 133 1.95 -2.05 -1.33
CA GLY A 133 2.23 -0.61 -1.24
C GLY A 133 3.71 -0.35 -1.00
N ILE A 134 4.09 0.90 -1.04
CA ILE A 134 5.46 1.36 -0.82
C ILE A 134 5.96 1.04 0.61
N PRO A 135 7.28 1.10 0.85
CA PRO A 135 7.81 1.04 2.21
C PRO A 135 7.17 2.12 3.12
N ASN A 136 7.03 1.82 4.38
CA ASN A 136 6.55 2.74 5.44
C ASN A 136 5.15 3.37 5.23
N VAL A 137 4.38 2.89 4.26
CA VAL A 137 2.98 3.33 4.06
C VAL A 137 2.04 2.84 5.17
N GLY A 138 2.49 1.90 6.00
CA GLY A 138 1.75 1.43 7.18
C GLY A 138 1.05 0.08 7.02
N LYS A 139 1.49 -0.79 6.09
CA LYS A 139 0.90 -2.12 5.86
C LYS A 139 0.78 -2.97 7.11
N SER A 140 1.87 -3.18 7.82
CA SER A 140 1.88 -4.00 9.05
C SER A 140 1.02 -3.39 10.15
N THR A 141 0.97 -2.06 10.26
CA THR A 141 0.10 -1.37 11.23
C THR A 141 -1.37 -1.58 10.87
N PHE A 142 -1.72 -1.53 9.59
CA PHE A 142 -3.06 -1.82 9.09
C PHE A 142 -3.49 -3.26 9.43
N ILE A 143 -2.64 -4.25 9.12
CA ILE A 143 -2.87 -5.67 9.47
C ILE A 143 -3.12 -5.84 10.96
N ASN A 144 -2.29 -5.22 11.79
CA ASN A 144 -2.41 -5.31 13.25
C ASN A 144 -3.74 -4.72 13.74
N ARG A 145 -4.20 -3.63 13.14
CA ARG A 145 -5.50 -3.04 13.46
C ARG A 145 -6.66 -3.93 13.04
N LEU A 146 -6.58 -4.56 11.88
CA LEU A 146 -7.61 -5.49 11.41
C LEU A 146 -7.74 -6.71 12.35
N ARG A 147 -6.64 -7.22 12.86
CA ARG A 147 -6.66 -8.34 13.82
C ARG A 147 -7.26 -8.00 15.18
N GLY A 148 -7.50 -6.71 15.47
CA GLY A 148 -8.10 -6.29 16.75
C GLY A 148 -7.25 -6.60 17.97
N SER A 149 -6.01 -7.04 17.80
CA SER A 149 -5.18 -7.48 18.92
C SER A 149 -4.00 -6.55 19.18
N ALA A 150 -3.89 -6.12 20.44
CA ALA A 150 -2.65 -5.62 21.02
C ALA A 150 -1.51 -6.68 21.03
N ALA A 151 -1.74 -7.87 20.49
CA ALA A 151 -0.81 -9.00 20.46
C ALA A 151 0.36 -8.83 19.49
N ALA A 152 0.36 -7.84 18.63
CA ALA A 152 1.54 -7.53 17.84
C ALA A 152 2.51 -6.62 18.61
N LYS A 153 3.03 -7.08 19.72
CA LYS A 153 4.38 -6.72 20.22
C LYS A 153 5.47 -7.27 19.29
N ALA A 154 5.19 -7.52 18.04
CA ALA A 154 6.19 -7.79 17.02
C ALA A 154 6.79 -6.46 16.60
N GLY A 155 8.05 -6.26 16.99
CA GLY A 155 8.81 -5.04 16.87
C GLY A 155 8.50 -4.21 15.64
N ASN A 156 7.94 -3.06 15.88
CA ASN A 156 7.77 -1.97 14.91
C ASN A 156 9.16 -1.43 14.53
N ARG A 157 9.86 -2.16 13.66
CA ARG A 157 11.00 -1.59 12.94
C ARG A 157 10.57 -1.40 11.50
N PRO A 158 10.59 -0.17 10.96
CA PRO A 158 10.29 0.09 9.55
C PRO A 158 11.15 -0.81 8.66
N GLY A 159 10.53 -1.43 7.64
CA GLY A 159 11.26 -2.24 6.66
C GLY A 159 11.51 -3.71 7.04
N VAL A 160 10.81 -4.27 8.00
CA VAL A 160 11.13 -5.61 8.56
C VAL A 160 10.42 -6.77 7.86
N THR A 161 9.40 -6.55 7.02
CA THR A 161 8.78 -7.66 6.27
C THR A 161 9.73 -8.13 5.16
N ARG A 162 10.58 -9.10 5.48
CA ARG A 162 11.60 -9.65 4.55
C ARG A 162 11.04 -10.67 3.56
N GLY A 163 9.80 -11.13 3.75
CA GLY A 163 9.15 -12.13 2.92
C GLY A 163 7.63 -12.06 3.04
N LYS A 164 6.93 -12.88 2.27
CA LYS A 164 5.46 -13.01 2.36
C LYS A 164 5.06 -13.80 3.60
N GLN A 165 4.04 -13.33 4.31
CA GLN A 165 3.50 -14.00 5.50
C GLN A 165 1.98 -13.98 5.48
N TRP A 166 1.34 -15.15 5.65
CA TRP A 166 -0.09 -15.24 5.87
C TRP A 166 -0.46 -14.85 7.30
N VAL A 167 -1.46 -14.01 7.42
CA VAL A 167 -1.99 -13.53 8.69
C VAL A 167 -3.49 -13.78 8.70
N ASN A 168 -3.96 -14.63 9.59
CA ASN A 168 -5.39 -14.83 9.80
C ASN A 168 -5.95 -13.63 10.57
N VAL A 169 -6.98 -13.00 10.03
CA VAL A 169 -7.71 -11.88 10.67
C VAL A 169 -8.87 -12.44 11.48
N ASP A 170 -9.70 -13.25 10.83
CA ASP A 170 -10.81 -13.97 11.42
C ASP A 170 -11.18 -15.20 10.56
N GLN A 171 -12.33 -15.80 10.79
CA GLN A 171 -12.79 -16.99 10.04
C GLN A 171 -13.09 -16.68 8.56
N SER A 172 -13.31 -15.41 8.21
CA SER A 172 -13.71 -14.98 6.86
C SER A 172 -12.56 -14.44 6.02
N LEU A 173 -11.45 -13.99 6.64
CA LEU A 173 -10.40 -13.23 5.96
C LEU A 173 -8.98 -13.65 6.38
N ASP A 174 -8.21 -14.07 5.39
CA ASP A 174 -6.75 -14.25 5.47
C ASP A 174 -6.06 -13.13 4.69
N LEU A 175 -5.04 -12.52 5.30
CA LEU A 175 -4.22 -11.49 4.68
C LEU A 175 -2.81 -11.99 4.39
N LEU A 176 -2.32 -11.73 3.20
CA LEU A 176 -0.93 -11.92 2.84
C LEU A 176 -0.18 -10.60 2.99
N ASP A 177 0.66 -10.51 4.04
CA ASP A 177 1.58 -9.37 4.19
C ASP A 177 2.73 -9.49 3.20
N THR A 178 3.09 -8.37 2.58
CA THR A 178 4.14 -8.31 1.58
C THR A 178 5.14 -7.21 1.88
N PRO A 179 6.42 -7.35 1.46
CA PRO A 179 7.38 -6.27 1.53
C PRO A 179 6.89 -5.03 0.79
N GLY A 180 7.31 -3.87 1.25
CA GLY A 180 7.11 -2.62 0.51
C GLY A 180 7.96 -2.59 -0.76
N ILE A 181 7.38 -2.17 -1.87
CA ILE A 181 8.05 -2.11 -3.17
C ILE A 181 7.90 -0.71 -3.75
N LEU A 182 9.04 -0.15 -4.13
CA LEU A 182 9.14 1.00 -5.04
C LEU A 182 9.37 0.49 -6.47
N TRP A 183 9.22 1.35 -7.45
CA TRP A 183 9.52 1.07 -8.86
C TRP A 183 10.90 1.62 -9.26
N PRO A 184 11.48 1.12 -10.38
CA PRO A 184 12.89 1.36 -10.70
C PRO A 184 13.28 2.80 -10.98
N LYS A 185 12.36 3.58 -11.54
CA LYS A 185 12.60 4.97 -11.94
C LYS A 185 11.38 5.81 -11.62
N PHE A 186 11.58 6.92 -10.92
CA PHE A 186 10.52 7.89 -10.70
C PHE A 186 10.33 8.74 -11.94
N ASP A 187 9.07 8.98 -12.32
CA ASP A 187 8.73 9.69 -13.55
C ASP A 187 9.11 11.18 -13.49
N ASP A 188 9.17 11.72 -12.28
CA ASP A 188 9.51 13.12 -12.01
C ASP A 188 10.18 13.29 -10.64
N GLU A 189 10.92 14.39 -10.49
CA GLU A 189 11.63 14.74 -9.26
C GLU A 189 10.66 14.97 -8.09
N GLN A 190 9.47 15.52 -8.35
CA GLN A 190 8.47 15.78 -7.33
C GLN A 190 7.97 14.48 -6.68
N THR A 191 7.79 13.42 -7.45
CA THR A 191 7.48 12.09 -6.92
C THR A 191 8.58 11.60 -5.98
N GLY A 192 9.84 11.77 -6.35
CA GLY A 192 10.99 11.44 -5.50
C GLY A 192 10.96 12.19 -4.17
N LEU A 193 10.74 13.50 -4.20
CA LEU A 193 10.60 14.36 -3.01
C LEU A 193 9.43 13.92 -2.11
N HIS A 194 8.26 13.67 -2.69
CA HIS A 194 7.10 13.19 -1.92
C HIS A 194 7.36 11.84 -1.24
N LEU A 195 8.06 10.92 -1.92
CA LEU A 195 8.44 9.64 -1.34
C LEU A 195 9.43 9.81 -0.18
N ALA A 196 10.33 10.78 -0.28
CA ALA A 196 11.24 11.14 0.80
C ALA A 196 10.50 11.73 1.99
N PHE A 197 9.69 12.77 1.79
CA PHE A 197 8.92 13.42 2.85
C PHE A 197 7.94 12.47 3.56
N THR A 198 7.45 11.46 2.85
CA THR A 198 6.58 10.44 3.45
C THR A 198 7.34 9.33 4.16
N GLY A 199 8.68 9.30 4.07
CA GLY A 199 9.55 8.31 4.68
C GLY A 199 9.54 6.95 3.94
N ALA A 200 9.15 6.94 2.67
CA ALA A 200 9.17 5.73 1.84
C ALA A 200 10.60 5.37 1.39
N VAL A 201 11.47 6.35 1.31
CA VAL A 201 12.90 6.24 1.04
C VAL A 201 13.66 6.47 2.35
N LYS A 202 14.82 5.83 2.53
CA LYS A 202 15.65 6.00 3.74
C LYS A 202 16.42 7.31 3.68
N ASP A 203 16.53 7.97 4.84
CA ASP A 203 17.28 9.23 5.00
C ASP A 203 18.77 9.11 4.63
N ASP A 204 19.37 7.92 4.80
CA ASP A 204 20.78 7.64 4.48
C ASP A 204 21.16 7.84 2.99
N ILE A 205 20.17 8.03 2.12
CA ILE A 205 20.31 8.07 0.67
C ILE A 205 20.06 9.49 0.14
N MET A 206 19.59 10.36 1.01
CA MET A 206 19.16 11.71 0.64
C MET A 206 19.88 12.74 1.52
N ASP A 207 20.27 13.84 0.90
CA ASP A 207 20.73 15.00 1.64
C ASP A 207 19.55 15.67 2.34
N VAL A 208 19.52 15.52 3.67
CA VAL A 208 18.45 16.06 4.54
C VAL A 208 18.39 17.59 4.48
N GLU A 209 19.54 18.25 4.24
CA GLU A 209 19.60 19.72 4.10
C GLU A 209 18.91 20.15 2.80
N THR A 210 19.21 19.47 1.70
CA THR A 210 18.54 19.70 0.41
C THR A 210 17.02 19.46 0.52
N LEU A 211 16.58 18.39 1.18
CA LEU A 211 15.16 18.14 1.44
C LEU A 211 14.52 19.26 2.27
N GLY A 212 15.21 19.76 3.29
CA GLY A 212 14.74 20.87 4.11
C GLY A 212 14.52 22.15 3.28
N CYS A 213 15.41 22.44 2.32
CA CYS A 213 15.27 23.58 1.41
C CYS A 213 14.04 23.49 0.51
N HIS A 214 13.64 22.29 0.10
CA HIS A 214 12.43 22.08 -0.73
C HIS A 214 11.11 22.20 0.06
N LEU A 215 11.16 22.24 1.39
CA LEU A 215 9.98 22.42 2.24
C LEU A 215 9.71 23.88 2.60
N MET A 216 10.71 24.77 2.44
CA MET A 216 10.60 26.21 2.72
C MET A 216 10.15 27.00 1.50
#